data_1d3c945850ec7c4525bc9f23887593bb
#
_entry.id   1d3c945850ec7c4525bc9f23887593bb
#
_cell.length_a   1.000
_cell.length_b   1.000
_cell.length_c   1.000
_cell.angle_alpha   90.00
_cell.angle_beta   90.00
_cell.angle_gamma   90.00
#
_symmetry.space_group_name_H-M   'P 1'
#
loop_
_entity.id
_entity.type
_entity.pdbx_description
1 polymer ?
#
loop_
_entity_poly.entity_id
_entity_poly.type
_entity_poly.pdbx_seq_one_letter_code
_entity_poly.pdbx_strand_id
1 'polypeptide(L)'
;MRTIRIGSGAGYSGDRIEPAVELAEKGNINYLVFECLAERTIAIAQNAKLNDPTKGYDPLLVERFEAVLPICKKNGIKIITNMGAANPQAGAAKVREIAARLGLGKLKIAAISGDDVVEALKVSDTKILETGAPASSMASVLVSANAYVGAAPMVEALANGADVIITGRVADPSMFLAPQIHEFGWSQDDWDKIGKGTAVGHLLECGGQVTGGYYAEPGKKDVADLARLGFPIAEVSEDGAIVITKVEGSGGKVTEHTCKEQILYEVHDPKTYLTPDVTADFSQITFTEVAPNRIQVGGVTGRARTDTLKVSVGYNDGYMGEGQISYAGPGALARGQLALEIVKERLKITGVKANELRFDLIGVNSIHADVLAPAPEPTEVRVRVTGRCDSMKEAVRIGNEVETLYTNGPASGGGATKSAKQVVAMLSALFPRDKVVPVIEYLEA
;
A
#
# COMPACT_ATOMS: atom_id res chain seq x y z
N MET A 1 -21.64 -15.31 23.09
CA MET A 1 -20.79 -14.15 22.73
C MET A 1 -20.77 -14.08 21.23
N ARG A 2 -21.06 -12.92 20.63
CA ARG A 2 -20.99 -12.74 19.17
C ARG A 2 -19.54 -12.73 18.71
N THR A 3 -19.29 -13.35 17.57
CA THR A 3 -17.98 -13.37 16.91
C THR A 3 -18.18 -12.99 15.45
N ILE A 4 -17.32 -12.16 14.90
CA ILE A 4 -17.26 -11.86 13.48
C ILE A 4 -15.95 -12.34 12.88
N ARG A 5 -15.98 -12.60 11.57
CA ARG A 5 -14.80 -13.00 10.79
C ARG A 5 -14.56 -11.98 9.71
N ILE A 6 -13.34 -11.43 9.70
CA ILE A 6 -12.92 -10.40 8.75
C ILE A 6 -11.77 -10.97 7.93
N GLY A 7 -11.92 -11.05 6.61
CA GLY A 7 -10.89 -11.49 5.70
C GLY A 7 -10.20 -10.30 5.02
N SER A 8 -8.88 -10.38 4.84
CA SER A 8 -8.13 -9.43 4.03
C SER A 8 -8.01 -9.94 2.60
N GLY A 9 -8.57 -9.24 1.64
CA GLY A 9 -8.60 -9.63 0.23
C GLY A 9 -7.46 -9.06 -0.62
N ALA A 10 -6.70 -8.11 -0.09
CA ALA A 10 -5.49 -7.55 -0.70
C ALA A 10 -4.69 -6.77 0.34
N GLY A 11 -3.37 -6.74 0.19
CA GLY A 11 -2.45 -5.92 0.98
C GLY A 11 -1.78 -4.81 0.17
N TYR A 12 -2.07 -4.69 -1.12
CA TYR A 12 -1.68 -3.55 -1.97
C TYR A 12 -2.44 -3.59 -3.31
N SER A 13 -2.37 -2.51 -4.09
CA SER A 13 -3.10 -2.35 -5.38
C SER A 13 -2.86 -3.49 -6.38
N GLY A 14 -1.62 -3.96 -6.51
CA GLY A 14 -1.23 -5.02 -7.47
C GLY A 14 -1.39 -6.46 -6.97
N ASP A 15 -2.06 -6.68 -5.84
CA ASP A 15 -2.12 -8.01 -5.21
C ASP A 15 -3.02 -9.01 -5.97
N ARG A 16 -2.83 -10.30 -5.66
CA ARG A 16 -3.59 -11.43 -6.25
C ARG A 16 -5.08 -11.29 -5.96
N ILE A 17 -5.91 -11.77 -6.88
CA ILE A 17 -7.37 -11.75 -6.74
C ILE A 17 -7.91 -13.08 -6.20
N GLU A 18 -7.30 -14.19 -6.57
CA GLU A 18 -7.78 -15.55 -6.23
C GLU A 18 -7.90 -15.78 -4.71
N PRO A 19 -6.98 -15.28 -3.85
CA PRO A 19 -7.13 -15.45 -2.40
C PRO A 19 -8.38 -14.75 -1.84
N ALA A 20 -8.79 -13.62 -2.42
CA ALA A 20 -10.03 -12.94 -2.03
C ALA A 20 -11.27 -13.76 -2.43
N VAL A 21 -11.25 -14.39 -3.59
CA VAL A 21 -12.30 -15.33 -4.02
C VAL A 21 -12.38 -16.51 -3.05
N GLU A 22 -11.24 -17.10 -2.71
CA GLU A 22 -11.19 -18.22 -1.73
C GLU A 22 -11.73 -17.82 -0.35
N LEU A 23 -11.39 -16.62 0.13
CA LEU A 23 -11.97 -16.07 1.37
C LEU A 23 -13.49 -15.94 1.29
N ALA A 24 -14.01 -15.41 0.19
CA ALA A 24 -15.44 -15.21 -0.01
C ALA A 24 -16.20 -16.54 -0.14
N GLU A 25 -15.60 -17.57 -0.75
CA GLU A 25 -16.20 -18.89 -0.93
C GLU A 25 -16.10 -19.80 0.30
N LYS A 26 -14.94 -19.83 0.96
CA LYS A 26 -14.58 -20.84 1.94
C LYS A 26 -14.24 -20.26 3.32
N GLY A 27 -14.00 -18.95 3.41
CA GLY A 27 -13.52 -18.30 4.64
C GLY A 27 -14.59 -18.20 5.74
N ASN A 28 -15.87 -18.39 5.41
CA ASN A 28 -16.99 -18.14 6.32
C ASN A 28 -16.87 -16.77 7.00
N ILE A 29 -16.55 -15.74 6.21
CA ILE A 29 -16.31 -14.37 6.66
C ILE A 29 -17.59 -13.53 6.61
N ASN A 30 -17.68 -12.53 7.49
CA ASN A 30 -18.73 -11.52 7.48
C ASN A 30 -18.34 -10.30 6.65
N TYR A 31 -17.04 -9.99 6.63
CA TYR A 31 -16.47 -8.83 5.95
C TYR A 31 -15.25 -9.23 5.13
N LEU A 32 -15.18 -8.70 3.92
CA LEU A 32 -14.02 -8.77 3.04
C LEU A 32 -13.45 -7.37 2.87
N VAL A 33 -12.21 -7.17 3.28
CA VAL A 33 -11.55 -5.85 3.24
C VAL A 33 -10.41 -5.89 2.23
N PHE A 34 -10.33 -4.86 1.38
CA PHE A 34 -9.20 -4.70 0.46
C PHE A 34 -8.42 -3.44 0.81
N GLU A 35 -7.19 -3.60 1.26
CA GLU A 35 -6.21 -2.52 1.34
C GLU A 35 -5.45 -2.43 0.02
N CYS A 36 -5.57 -1.29 -0.69
CA CYS A 36 -5.00 -1.10 -2.02
C CYS A 36 -4.40 0.30 -2.22
N LEU A 37 -4.17 1.06 -1.16
CA LEU A 37 -3.83 2.47 -1.28
C LEU A 37 -2.64 2.88 -0.40
N ALA A 38 -1.45 2.94 -1.00
CA ALA A 38 -0.27 3.51 -0.37
C ALA A 38 -0.14 5.02 -0.66
N GLU A 39 0.76 5.71 0.07
CA GLU A 39 1.00 7.14 -0.08
C GLU A 39 1.31 7.55 -1.52
N ARG A 40 2.13 6.78 -2.22
CA ARG A 40 2.49 7.06 -3.60
C ARG A 40 1.35 6.78 -4.57
N THR A 41 0.55 5.75 -4.33
CA THR A 41 -0.52 5.36 -5.25
C THR A 41 -1.67 6.36 -5.25
N ILE A 42 -1.97 7.01 -4.10
CA ILE A 42 -2.98 8.08 -4.09
C ILE A 42 -2.54 9.30 -4.90
N ALA A 43 -1.27 9.67 -4.86
CA ALA A 43 -0.76 10.79 -5.66
C ALA A 43 -0.81 10.48 -7.18
N ILE A 44 -0.55 9.21 -7.57
CA ILE A 44 -0.72 8.75 -8.95
C ILE A 44 -2.21 8.79 -9.35
N ALA A 45 -3.10 8.32 -8.48
CA ALA A 45 -4.54 8.35 -8.70
C ALA A 45 -5.07 9.79 -8.83
N GLN A 46 -4.58 10.72 -8.00
CA GLN A 46 -4.92 12.13 -8.10
C GLN A 46 -4.48 12.73 -9.44
N ASN A 47 -3.28 12.42 -9.89
CA ASN A 47 -2.81 12.86 -11.21
C ASN A 47 -3.66 12.28 -12.35
N ALA A 48 -4.10 11.02 -12.25
CA ALA A 48 -5.02 10.42 -13.21
C ALA A 48 -6.38 11.12 -13.23
N LYS A 49 -6.93 11.47 -12.04
CA LYS A 49 -8.21 12.22 -11.92
C LYS A 49 -8.11 13.62 -12.49
N LEU A 50 -6.99 14.33 -12.31
CA LEU A 50 -6.75 15.65 -12.87
C LEU A 50 -6.74 15.63 -14.42
N ASN A 51 -6.25 14.54 -15.01
CA ASN A 51 -6.24 14.37 -16.47
C ASN A 51 -7.59 13.86 -17.02
N ASP A 52 -8.31 13.05 -16.25
CA ASP A 52 -9.61 12.49 -16.60
C ASP A 52 -10.47 12.35 -15.34
N PRO A 53 -11.51 13.19 -15.15
CA PRO A 53 -12.37 13.16 -13.95
C PRO A 53 -13.11 11.83 -13.72
N THR A 54 -13.16 10.95 -14.70
CA THR A 54 -13.75 9.61 -14.57
C THR A 54 -12.79 8.57 -14.02
N LYS A 55 -11.51 8.93 -13.86
CA LYS A 55 -10.42 8.11 -13.33
C LYS A 55 -10.08 8.48 -11.88
N GLY A 56 -9.05 7.90 -11.34
CA GLY A 56 -8.54 8.22 -9.99
C GLY A 56 -8.97 7.23 -8.93
N TYR A 57 -9.54 6.08 -9.30
CA TYR A 57 -9.73 4.91 -8.46
C TYR A 57 -8.73 3.80 -8.84
N ASP A 58 -8.63 2.75 -8.03
CA ASP A 58 -7.68 1.64 -8.23
C ASP A 58 -7.89 0.95 -9.59
N PRO A 59 -6.85 0.72 -10.38
CA PRO A 59 -6.97 0.13 -11.72
C PRO A 59 -7.53 -1.31 -11.72
N LEU A 60 -7.34 -2.09 -10.64
CA LEU A 60 -7.86 -3.45 -10.52
C LEU A 60 -9.25 -3.52 -9.86
N LEU A 61 -9.89 -2.38 -9.57
CA LEU A 61 -11.20 -2.34 -8.95
C LEU A 61 -12.23 -3.18 -9.74
N VAL A 62 -12.24 -3.05 -11.05
CA VAL A 62 -13.20 -3.76 -11.90
C VAL A 62 -13.01 -5.27 -11.79
N GLU A 63 -11.79 -5.75 -12.01
CA GLU A 63 -11.48 -7.19 -12.00
C GLU A 63 -11.77 -7.82 -10.64
N ARG A 64 -11.39 -7.14 -9.55
CA ARG A 64 -11.67 -7.61 -8.18
C ARG A 64 -13.15 -7.70 -7.90
N PHE A 65 -13.91 -6.65 -8.21
CA PHE A 65 -15.35 -6.65 -7.95
C PHE A 65 -16.10 -7.64 -8.85
N GLU A 66 -15.72 -7.82 -10.11
CA GLU A 66 -16.29 -8.87 -10.95
C GLU A 66 -16.09 -10.26 -10.39
N ALA A 67 -14.93 -10.52 -9.79
CA ALA A 67 -14.60 -11.82 -9.21
C ALA A 67 -15.34 -12.08 -7.88
N VAL A 68 -15.41 -11.10 -6.98
CA VAL A 68 -15.88 -11.34 -5.61
C VAL A 68 -17.33 -10.92 -5.34
N LEU A 69 -17.85 -9.90 -6.04
CA LEU A 69 -19.16 -9.31 -5.71
C LEU A 69 -20.32 -10.30 -5.78
N PRO A 70 -20.42 -11.20 -6.79
CA PRO A 70 -21.46 -12.23 -6.85
C PRO A 70 -21.43 -13.17 -5.65
N ILE A 71 -20.21 -13.57 -5.23
CA ILE A 71 -20.01 -14.51 -4.13
C ILE A 71 -20.35 -13.82 -2.81
N CYS A 72 -19.86 -12.59 -2.62
CA CYS A 72 -20.14 -11.80 -1.43
C CYS A 72 -21.64 -11.54 -1.28
N LYS A 73 -22.34 -11.15 -2.36
CA LYS A 73 -23.80 -10.95 -2.34
C LYS A 73 -24.55 -12.22 -1.96
N LYS A 74 -24.18 -13.35 -2.55
CA LYS A 74 -24.78 -14.68 -2.25
C LYS A 74 -24.59 -15.06 -0.79
N ASN A 75 -23.40 -14.81 -0.24
CA ASN A 75 -23.02 -15.25 1.11
C ASN A 75 -23.29 -14.18 2.20
N GLY A 76 -23.84 -13.02 1.84
CA GLY A 76 -24.12 -11.93 2.79
C GLY A 76 -22.86 -11.25 3.33
N ILE A 77 -21.75 -11.31 2.60
CA ILE A 77 -20.46 -10.71 2.98
C ILE A 77 -20.45 -9.24 2.56
N LYS A 78 -20.16 -8.34 3.50
CA LYS A 78 -19.97 -6.92 3.21
C LYS A 78 -18.53 -6.63 2.77
N ILE A 79 -18.37 -5.66 1.86
CA ILE A 79 -17.04 -5.28 1.32
C ILE A 79 -16.68 -3.87 1.78
N ILE A 80 -15.45 -3.70 2.26
CA ILE A 80 -14.88 -2.39 2.61
C ILE A 80 -13.54 -2.25 1.88
N THR A 81 -13.30 -1.11 1.24
CA THR A 81 -12.06 -0.90 0.50
C THR A 81 -11.69 0.57 0.32
N ASN A 82 -10.39 0.85 0.29
CA ASN A 82 -9.81 2.13 -0.10
C ASN A 82 -9.47 2.24 -1.60
N MET A 83 -9.98 1.31 -2.43
CA MET A 83 -9.83 1.35 -3.90
C MET A 83 -10.47 2.58 -4.57
N GLY A 84 -11.26 3.37 -3.85
CA GLY A 84 -11.73 4.68 -4.33
C GLY A 84 -10.57 5.66 -4.58
N ALA A 85 -9.47 5.50 -3.86
CA ALA A 85 -8.26 6.30 -4.00
C ALA A 85 -8.57 7.81 -4.04
N ALA A 86 -8.27 8.53 -5.14
CA ALA A 86 -8.58 9.94 -5.29
C ALA A 86 -10.03 10.23 -5.74
N ASN A 87 -10.82 9.20 -6.08
CA ASN A 87 -12.16 9.36 -6.64
C ASN A 87 -13.14 8.27 -6.19
N PRO A 88 -13.52 8.25 -4.89
CA PRO A 88 -14.43 7.24 -4.35
C PRO A 88 -15.79 7.21 -5.07
N GLN A 89 -16.30 8.36 -5.51
CA GLN A 89 -17.56 8.47 -6.24
C GLN A 89 -17.51 7.73 -7.59
N ALA A 90 -16.43 7.92 -8.37
CA ALA A 90 -16.27 7.21 -9.63
C ALA A 90 -16.08 5.70 -9.41
N GLY A 91 -15.33 5.31 -8.37
CA GLY A 91 -15.19 3.91 -7.95
C GLY A 91 -16.54 3.27 -7.61
N ALA A 92 -17.34 3.95 -6.79
CA ALA A 92 -18.68 3.50 -6.39
C ALA A 92 -19.64 3.40 -7.60
N ALA A 93 -19.61 4.39 -8.50
CA ALA A 93 -20.38 4.35 -9.74
C ALA A 93 -19.98 3.15 -10.61
N LYS A 94 -18.69 2.82 -10.68
CA LYS A 94 -18.20 1.65 -11.40
C LYS A 94 -18.67 0.34 -10.77
N VAL A 95 -18.64 0.22 -9.44
CA VAL A 95 -19.19 -0.97 -8.75
C VAL A 95 -20.69 -1.11 -8.99
N ARG A 96 -21.46 -0.01 -9.01
CA ARG A 96 -22.89 -0.03 -9.37
C ARG A 96 -23.09 -0.56 -10.80
N GLU A 97 -22.30 -0.12 -11.78
CA GLU A 97 -22.36 -0.64 -13.15
C GLU A 97 -22.08 -2.15 -13.21
N ILE A 98 -21.07 -2.63 -12.45
CA ILE A 98 -20.75 -4.06 -12.36
C ILE A 98 -21.93 -4.84 -11.78
N ALA A 99 -22.51 -4.37 -10.67
CA ALA A 99 -23.66 -5.01 -10.02
C ALA A 99 -24.86 -5.12 -10.97
N ALA A 100 -25.17 -4.05 -11.69
CA ALA A 100 -26.26 -4.01 -12.68
C ALA A 100 -26.01 -5.00 -13.83
N ARG A 101 -24.79 -5.01 -14.39
CA ARG A 101 -24.39 -5.93 -15.47
C ARG A 101 -24.45 -7.40 -15.05
N LEU A 102 -24.10 -7.70 -13.80
CA LEU A 102 -24.15 -9.06 -13.26
C LEU A 102 -25.53 -9.46 -12.71
N GLY A 103 -26.52 -8.55 -12.74
CA GLY A 103 -27.88 -8.82 -12.28
C GLY A 103 -27.98 -9.14 -10.80
N LEU A 104 -27.15 -8.51 -9.93
CA LEU A 104 -27.04 -8.87 -8.52
C LEU A 104 -28.17 -8.32 -7.63
N GLY A 105 -29.14 -7.60 -8.20
CA GLY A 105 -30.25 -7.02 -7.46
C GLY A 105 -29.82 -5.86 -6.58
N LYS A 106 -30.65 -5.53 -5.57
CA LYS A 106 -30.42 -4.37 -4.73
C LYS A 106 -29.11 -4.49 -3.93
N LEU A 107 -28.20 -3.54 -4.14
CA LEU A 107 -26.97 -3.33 -3.37
C LEU A 107 -26.89 -1.86 -2.97
N LYS A 108 -26.61 -1.60 -1.71
CA LYS A 108 -26.32 -0.25 -1.21
C LYS A 108 -24.84 -0.03 -1.15
N ILE A 109 -24.35 0.93 -1.92
CA ILE A 109 -22.93 1.26 -2.06
C ILE A 109 -22.72 2.63 -1.42
N ALA A 110 -21.77 2.75 -0.48
CA ALA A 110 -21.36 4.01 0.12
C ALA A 110 -20.02 4.45 -0.47
N ALA A 111 -19.94 5.68 -0.96
CA ALA A 111 -18.70 6.36 -1.34
C ALA A 111 -18.32 7.33 -0.23
N ILE A 112 -17.12 7.19 0.34
CA ILE A 112 -16.62 8.06 1.42
C ILE A 112 -15.46 8.88 0.88
N SER A 113 -15.62 10.20 0.93
CA SER A 113 -14.64 11.22 0.52
C SER A 113 -14.40 12.24 1.64
N GLY A 114 -13.70 13.34 1.36
CA GLY A 114 -13.39 14.39 2.32
C GLY A 114 -11.99 14.26 2.96
N ASP A 115 -11.19 13.31 2.49
CA ASP A 115 -9.79 13.14 2.83
C ASP A 115 -8.87 14.11 2.08
N ASP A 116 -9.30 14.66 0.94
CA ASP A 116 -8.54 15.62 0.15
C ASP A 116 -8.53 17.01 0.83
N VAL A 117 -7.34 17.41 1.28
CA VAL A 117 -7.10 18.69 1.98
C VAL A 117 -6.09 19.56 1.24
N VAL A 118 -5.82 19.29 -0.05
CA VAL A 118 -4.76 19.96 -0.81
C VAL A 118 -4.95 21.47 -0.84
N GLU A 119 -6.15 21.99 -1.08
CA GLU A 119 -6.40 23.42 -1.14
C GLU A 119 -6.27 24.09 0.23
N ALA A 120 -6.70 23.42 1.30
CA ALA A 120 -6.51 23.91 2.66
C ALA A 120 -5.03 23.93 3.06
N LEU A 121 -4.27 22.91 2.62
CA LEU A 121 -2.85 22.80 2.93
C LEU A 121 -2.00 23.84 2.18
N LYS A 122 -2.34 24.16 0.94
CA LYS A 122 -1.65 25.19 0.12
C LYS A 122 -1.59 26.57 0.77
N VAL A 123 -2.55 26.90 1.62
CA VAL A 123 -2.63 28.19 2.32
C VAL A 123 -2.32 28.07 3.82
N SER A 124 -1.86 26.91 4.27
CA SER A 124 -1.63 26.59 5.66
C SER A 124 -0.17 26.78 6.08
N ASP A 125 0.03 27.24 7.31
CA ASP A 125 1.34 27.24 7.98
C ASP A 125 1.69 25.88 8.61
N THR A 126 0.88 24.83 8.33
CA THR A 126 1.16 23.47 8.76
C THR A 126 2.55 23.04 8.27
N LYS A 127 3.37 22.54 9.19
CA LYS A 127 4.74 22.15 8.86
C LYS A 127 4.78 20.78 8.17
N ILE A 128 5.57 20.72 7.11
CA ILE A 128 6.02 19.46 6.52
C ILE A 128 7.02 18.82 7.48
N LEU A 129 6.80 17.57 7.87
CA LEU A 129 7.58 16.89 8.91
C LEU A 129 9.05 16.73 8.52
N GLU A 130 9.33 16.39 7.27
CA GLU A 130 10.68 16.09 6.77
C GLU A 130 11.55 17.36 6.61
N THR A 131 10.93 18.52 6.37
CA THR A 131 11.67 19.76 6.07
C THR A 131 11.52 20.83 7.16
N GLY A 132 10.47 20.76 7.97
CA GLY A 132 10.09 21.80 8.92
C GLY A 132 9.51 23.07 8.28
N ALA A 133 9.46 23.14 6.95
CA ALA A 133 8.93 24.27 6.22
C ALA A 133 7.39 24.29 6.22
N PRO A 134 6.73 25.45 6.14
CA PRO A 134 5.29 25.53 5.98
C PRO A 134 4.85 24.96 4.63
N ALA A 135 3.73 24.22 4.60
CA ALA A 135 3.19 23.63 3.38
C ALA A 135 2.87 24.65 2.30
N SER A 136 2.47 25.87 2.70
CA SER A 136 2.23 26.99 1.78
C SER A 136 3.47 27.36 0.94
N SER A 137 4.69 27.11 1.43
CA SER A 137 5.91 27.35 0.66
C SER A 137 6.08 26.43 -0.56
N MET A 138 5.35 25.31 -0.58
CA MET A 138 5.36 24.30 -1.66
C MET A 138 4.10 24.36 -2.53
N ALA A 139 3.22 25.33 -2.35
CA ALA A 139 1.89 25.39 -2.98
C ALA A 139 1.91 25.19 -4.51
N SER A 140 2.94 25.70 -5.19
CA SER A 140 3.08 25.61 -6.66
C SER A 140 3.43 24.23 -7.19
N VAL A 141 3.97 23.34 -6.35
CA VAL A 141 4.42 21.98 -6.73
C VAL A 141 3.55 20.88 -6.12
N LEU A 142 2.63 21.22 -5.21
CA LEU A 142 1.72 20.24 -4.58
C LEU A 142 0.74 19.68 -5.61
N VAL A 143 0.64 18.35 -5.64
CA VAL A 143 -0.27 17.60 -6.51
C VAL A 143 -1.42 17.01 -5.72
N SER A 144 -1.15 16.52 -4.51
CA SER A 144 -2.14 15.88 -3.64
C SER A 144 -1.83 16.14 -2.17
N ALA A 145 -2.87 16.14 -1.34
CA ALA A 145 -2.74 16.11 0.10
C ALA A 145 -3.95 15.38 0.68
N ASN A 146 -3.76 14.17 1.19
CA ASN A 146 -4.85 13.33 1.65
C ASN A 146 -4.67 12.94 3.12
N ALA A 147 -5.66 13.30 3.93
CA ALA A 147 -5.69 12.99 5.36
C ALA A 147 -6.10 11.53 5.59
N TYR A 148 -5.43 10.89 6.54
CA TYR A 148 -5.80 9.55 6.98
C TYR A 148 -7.07 9.64 7.84
N VAL A 149 -8.22 9.34 7.23
CA VAL A 149 -9.52 9.32 7.92
C VAL A 149 -9.65 8.03 8.75
N GLY A 150 -10.34 8.10 9.89
CA GLY A 150 -10.58 6.96 10.76
C GLY A 150 -11.83 6.13 10.40
N ALA A 151 -12.20 5.22 11.29
CA ALA A 151 -13.29 4.26 11.11
C ALA A 151 -14.69 4.88 11.13
N ALA A 152 -14.90 6.03 11.79
CA ALA A 152 -16.21 6.60 12.06
C ALA A 152 -17.14 6.70 10.84
N PRO A 153 -16.75 7.24 9.68
CA PRO A 153 -17.65 7.33 8.52
C PRO A 153 -18.00 5.94 7.94
N MET A 154 -17.11 4.95 8.06
CA MET A 154 -17.40 3.58 7.65
C MET A 154 -18.39 2.90 8.61
N VAL A 155 -18.28 3.15 9.92
CA VAL A 155 -19.24 2.69 10.93
C VAL A 155 -20.63 3.27 10.63
N GLU A 156 -20.71 4.57 10.31
CA GLU A 156 -21.96 5.22 9.91
C GLU A 156 -22.55 4.60 8.63
N ALA A 157 -21.72 4.36 7.62
CA ALA A 157 -22.16 3.72 6.39
C ALA A 157 -22.71 2.31 6.62
N LEU A 158 -22.05 1.51 7.48
CA LEU A 158 -22.54 0.18 7.89
C LEU A 158 -23.88 0.26 8.64
N ALA A 159 -24.01 1.20 9.57
CA ALA A 159 -25.25 1.42 10.33
C ALA A 159 -26.42 1.83 9.41
N ASN A 160 -26.13 2.55 8.33
CA ASN A 160 -27.09 2.89 7.29
C ASN A 160 -27.31 1.76 6.27
N GLY A 161 -26.79 0.57 6.50
CA GLY A 161 -27.05 -0.64 5.71
C GLY A 161 -26.24 -0.75 4.42
N ALA A 162 -25.07 -0.12 4.31
CA ALA A 162 -24.18 -0.31 3.16
C ALA A 162 -23.75 -1.77 3.05
N ASP A 163 -23.82 -2.33 1.84
CA ASP A 163 -23.27 -3.64 1.46
C ASP A 163 -21.82 -3.51 1.00
N VAL A 164 -21.49 -2.39 0.36
CA VAL A 164 -20.15 -2.07 -0.15
C VAL A 164 -19.78 -0.65 0.28
N ILE A 165 -18.58 -0.49 0.82
CA ILE A 165 -18.01 0.81 1.19
C ILE A 165 -16.74 1.04 0.38
N ILE A 166 -16.70 2.14 -0.37
CA ILE A 166 -15.56 2.59 -1.18
C ILE A 166 -15.05 3.90 -0.58
N THR A 167 -13.80 3.91 -0.13
CA THR A 167 -13.20 5.10 0.48
C THR A 167 -12.06 5.67 -0.36
N GLY A 168 -11.69 6.92 -0.09
CA GLY A 168 -10.40 7.51 -0.40
C GLY A 168 -9.33 7.09 0.62
N ARG A 169 -8.44 8.04 1.02
CA ARG A 169 -7.41 7.77 2.02
C ARG A 169 -8.02 7.63 3.41
N VAL A 170 -7.97 6.45 3.92
CA VAL A 170 -8.27 6.13 5.33
C VAL A 170 -7.01 5.50 5.95
N ALA A 171 -6.91 5.44 7.25
CA ALA A 171 -5.89 4.60 7.87
C ALA A 171 -6.23 3.13 7.62
N ASP A 172 -5.24 2.37 7.21
CA ASP A 172 -5.43 1.01 6.74
C ASP A 172 -6.07 0.10 7.81
N PRO A 173 -5.64 0.16 9.10
CA PRO A 173 -6.32 -0.57 10.16
C PRO A 173 -7.77 -0.17 10.38
N SER A 174 -8.16 1.07 10.05
CA SER A 174 -9.50 1.59 10.29
C SER A 174 -10.59 0.86 9.49
N MET A 175 -10.24 0.32 8.30
CA MET A 175 -11.15 -0.48 7.49
C MET A 175 -11.52 -1.81 8.15
N PHE A 176 -10.62 -2.39 8.92
CA PHE A 176 -10.84 -3.61 9.69
C PHE A 176 -11.47 -3.32 11.06
N LEU A 177 -11.21 -2.13 11.62
CA LEU A 177 -11.78 -1.67 12.88
C LEU A 177 -13.28 -1.33 12.76
N ALA A 178 -13.69 -0.70 11.65
CA ALA A 178 -15.07 -0.25 11.44
C ALA A 178 -16.13 -1.36 11.61
N PRO A 179 -15.97 -2.58 11.03
CA PRO A 179 -16.90 -3.68 11.28
C PRO A 179 -16.99 -4.08 12.76
N GLN A 180 -15.90 -4.03 13.51
CA GLN A 180 -15.87 -4.40 14.92
C GLN A 180 -16.66 -3.40 15.77
N ILE A 181 -16.47 -2.11 15.52
CA ILE A 181 -17.25 -1.04 16.18
C ILE A 181 -18.74 -1.20 15.85
N HIS A 182 -19.06 -1.38 14.56
CA HIS A 182 -20.45 -1.51 14.11
C HIS A 182 -21.16 -2.73 14.71
N GLU A 183 -20.56 -3.90 14.64
CA GLU A 183 -21.20 -5.14 15.06
C GLU A 183 -21.32 -5.27 16.57
N PHE A 184 -20.35 -4.78 17.31
CA PHE A 184 -20.32 -4.94 18.75
C PHE A 184 -20.81 -3.71 19.52
N GLY A 185 -21.05 -2.59 18.82
CA GLY A 185 -21.45 -1.32 19.46
C GLY A 185 -20.35 -0.77 20.39
N TRP A 186 -19.09 -1.00 20.06
CA TRP A 186 -17.98 -0.48 20.87
C TRP A 186 -18.01 1.06 20.88
N SER A 187 -17.84 1.64 22.06
CA SER A 187 -17.61 3.08 22.14
C SER A 187 -16.28 3.43 21.46
N GLN A 188 -16.28 4.50 20.65
CA GLN A 188 -15.06 5.01 20.03
C GLN A 188 -14.07 5.62 21.05
N ASP A 189 -14.46 5.74 22.30
CA ASP A 189 -13.61 6.17 23.43
C ASP A 189 -13.25 5.03 24.39
N ASP A 190 -13.66 3.78 24.07
CA ASP A 190 -13.13 2.57 24.70
C ASP A 190 -11.76 2.24 24.10
N TRP A 191 -10.75 3.01 24.51
CA TRP A 191 -9.42 2.99 23.92
C TRP A 191 -8.78 1.60 23.88
N ASP A 192 -9.06 0.75 24.86
CA ASP A 192 -8.52 -0.60 24.90
C ASP A 192 -9.15 -1.48 23.81
N LYS A 193 -10.46 -1.43 23.60
CA LYS A 193 -11.12 -2.17 22.53
C LYS A 193 -10.74 -1.63 21.16
N ILE A 194 -10.66 -0.30 21.02
CA ILE A 194 -10.23 0.34 19.77
C ILE A 194 -8.77 -0.02 19.46
N GLY A 195 -7.88 -0.06 20.47
CA GLY A 195 -6.50 -0.53 20.32
C GLY A 195 -6.41 -1.97 19.85
N LYS A 196 -7.21 -2.88 20.45
CA LYS A 196 -7.31 -4.29 20.02
C LYS A 196 -7.81 -4.40 18.58
N GLY A 197 -8.86 -3.68 18.22
CA GLY A 197 -9.39 -3.66 16.85
C GLY A 197 -8.40 -3.09 15.84
N THR A 198 -7.60 -2.10 16.25
CA THR A 198 -6.50 -1.56 15.44
C THR A 198 -5.41 -2.60 15.21
N ALA A 199 -5.05 -3.40 16.22
CA ALA A 199 -4.09 -4.50 16.06
C ALA A 199 -4.60 -5.56 15.06
N VAL A 200 -5.90 -5.87 15.05
CA VAL A 200 -6.50 -6.70 14.00
C VAL A 200 -6.24 -6.11 12.62
N GLY A 201 -6.49 -4.83 12.45
CA GLY A 201 -6.27 -4.14 11.19
C GLY A 201 -4.81 -4.22 10.74
N HIS A 202 -3.88 -3.87 11.62
CA HIS A 202 -2.45 -3.90 11.31
C HIS A 202 -1.91 -5.31 11.01
N LEU A 203 -2.47 -6.35 11.63
CA LEU A 203 -2.11 -7.74 11.32
C LEU A 203 -2.65 -8.21 9.96
N LEU A 204 -3.74 -7.62 9.47
CA LEU A 204 -4.43 -8.06 8.26
C LEU A 204 -4.15 -7.17 7.03
N GLU A 205 -3.85 -5.88 7.22
CA GLU A 205 -3.77 -4.89 6.14
C GLU A 205 -2.80 -5.26 5.01
N CYS A 206 -1.69 -5.93 5.34
CA CYS A 206 -0.70 -6.39 4.35
C CYS A 206 -1.04 -7.76 3.72
N GLY A 207 -2.30 -8.20 3.76
CA GLY A 207 -2.76 -9.42 3.11
C GLY A 207 -1.94 -10.66 3.47
N GLY A 208 -1.35 -11.31 2.47
CA GLY A 208 -0.59 -12.54 2.63
C GLY A 208 0.66 -12.48 3.51
N GLN A 209 1.08 -11.31 4.01
CA GLN A 209 2.30 -11.16 4.83
C GLN A 209 2.19 -11.97 6.13
N VAL A 210 1.10 -11.81 6.88
CA VAL A 210 0.88 -12.54 8.14
C VAL A 210 0.67 -14.05 7.95
N THR A 211 0.36 -14.49 6.72
CA THR A 211 0.24 -15.91 6.36
C THR A 211 1.52 -16.49 5.74
N GLY A 212 2.63 -15.77 5.80
CA GLY A 212 3.96 -16.24 5.41
C GLY A 212 4.52 -15.68 4.11
N GLY A 213 3.80 -14.81 3.42
CA GLY A 213 4.33 -13.99 2.35
C GLY A 213 5.36 -13.01 2.92
N TYR A 214 6.45 -12.73 2.17
CA TYR A 214 7.54 -11.86 2.61
C TYR A 214 8.31 -12.36 3.86
N TYR A 215 7.78 -13.39 4.53
CA TYR A 215 8.40 -14.07 5.68
C TYR A 215 9.34 -15.21 5.25
N ALA A 216 9.01 -15.91 4.15
CA ALA A 216 9.67 -17.13 3.76
C ALA A 216 11.15 -16.96 3.44
N GLU A 217 12.01 -17.77 4.08
CA GLU A 217 13.44 -17.90 3.81
C GLU A 217 13.79 -19.39 3.73
N PRO A 218 14.06 -19.93 2.51
CA PRO A 218 14.29 -21.35 2.33
C PRO A 218 15.36 -21.93 3.24
N GLY A 219 15.02 -23.04 3.95
CA GLY A 219 15.89 -23.72 4.90
C GLY A 219 15.99 -23.07 6.30
N LYS A 220 15.33 -21.92 6.53
CA LYS A 220 15.26 -21.27 7.84
C LYS A 220 13.84 -20.95 8.26
N LYS A 221 13.08 -20.33 7.37
CA LYS A 221 11.69 -19.92 7.58
C LYS A 221 10.83 -20.50 6.46
N ASP A 222 10.76 -21.83 6.38
CA ASP A 222 10.02 -22.49 5.32
C ASP A 222 8.53 -22.24 5.41
N VAL A 223 7.93 -21.89 4.28
CA VAL A 223 6.49 -21.71 4.10
C VAL A 223 6.05 -22.52 2.89
N ALA A 224 5.11 -23.44 3.13
CA ALA A 224 4.62 -24.29 2.07
C ALA A 224 3.68 -23.55 1.12
N ASP A 225 3.74 -23.91 -0.17
CA ASP A 225 2.77 -23.56 -1.18
C ASP A 225 2.50 -22.03 -1.34
N LEU A 226 3.56 -21.26 -1.42
CA LEU A 226 3.48 -19.80 -1.63
C LEU A 226 2.79 -19.41 -2.95
N ALA A 227 2.74 -20.31 -3.92
CA ALA A 227 2.04 -20.07 -5.17
C ALA A 227 0.52 -19.98 -4.96
N ARG A 228 -0.03 -20.71 -3.96
CA ARG A 228 -1.42 -20.69 -3.55
C ARG A 228 -1.59 -20.14 -2.13
N LEU A 229 -0.81 -19.10 -1.82
CA LEU A 229 -0.84 -18.46 -0.51
C LEU A 229 -2.26 -18.01 -0.15
N GLY A 230 -2.80 -18.56 0.94
CA GLY A 230 -4.09 -18.14 1.49
C GLY A 230 -3.93 -16.82 2.25
N PHE A 231 -4.93 -15.94 2.12
CA PHE A 231 -4.94 -14.67 2.83
C PHE A 231 -5.59 -14.78 4.22
N PRO A 232 -5.29 -13.85 5.14
CA PRO A 232 -5.65 -14.00 6.54
C PRO A 232 -7.12 -13.71 6.83
N ILE A 233 -7.56 -14.30 7.93
CA ILE A 233 -8.84 -14.06 8.59
C ILE A 233 -8.57 -13.71 10.05
N ALA A 234 -9.21 -12.63 10.54
CA ALA A 234 -9.34 -12.41 11.98
C ALA A 234 -10.71 -12.85 12.46
N GLU A 235 -10.73 -13.65 13.52
CA GLU A 235 -11.92 -13.93 14.32
C GLU A 235 -11.89 -13.00 15.51
N VAL A 236 -12.90 -12.16 15.65
CA VAL A 236 -12.98 -11.17 16.74
C VAL A 236 -14.28 -11.37 17.50
N SER A 237 -14.18 -11.44 18.81
CA SER A 237 -15.34 -11.57 19.70
C SER A 237 -15.71 -10.23 20.33
N GLU A 238 -16.95 -10.10 20.79
CA GLU A 238 -17.54 -8.89 21.35
C GLU A 238 -16.75 -8.31 22.55
N ASP A 239 -16.06 -9.16 23.30
CA ASP A 239 -15.18 -8.77 24.41
C ASP A 239 -13.77 -8.33 23.95
N GLY A 240 -13.51 -8.39 22.64
CA GLY A 240 -12.23 -8.05 22.04
C GLY A 240 -11.19 -9.16 22.05
N ALA A 241 -11.59 -10.43 22.23
CA ALA A 241 -10.70 -11.57 21.99
C ALA A 241 -10.45 -11.73 20.49
N ILE A 242 -9.19 -12.04 20.11
CA ILE A 242 -8.73 -12.05 18.72
C ILE A 242 -8.03 -13.38 18.43
N VAL A 243 -8.37 -14.00 17.30
CA VAL A 243 -7.62 -15.12 16.73
C VAL A 243 -7.33 -14.82 15.26
N ILE A 244 -6.07 -14.89 14.87
CA ILE A 244 -5.64 -14.80 13.47
C ILE A 244 -5.53 -16.20 12.88
N THR A 245 -6.11 -16.39 11.70
CA THR A 245 -6.15 -17.68 11.00
C THR A 245 -6.19 -17.47 9.48
N LYS A 246 -6.44 -18.52 8.71
CA LYS A 246 -6.63 -18.50 7.26
C LYS A 246 -7.63 -19.59 6.83
N VAL A 247 -7.97 -19.64 5.55
CA VAL A 247 -8.80 -20.72 5.02
C VAL A 247 -8.05 -22.04 5.16
N GLU A 248 -8.75 -23.06 5.67
CA GLU A 248 -8.21 -24.40 5.81
C GLU A 248 -7.82 -25.00 4.45
N GLY A 249 -6.64 -25.61 4.38
CA GLY A 249 -6.10 -26.20 3.15
C GLY A 249 -5.49 -25.20 2.16
N SER A 250 -5.60 -23.88 2.37
CA SER A 250 -4.86 -22.91 1.56
C SER A 250 -3.35 -22.95 1.85
N GLY A 251 -2.52 -22.47 0.92
CA GLY A 251 -1.07 -22.34 1.12
C GLY A 251 -0.70 -21.35 2.24
N GLY A 252 0.57 -21.32 2.61
CA GLY A 252 1.04 -20.47 3.69
C GLY A 252 0.83 -21.06 5.09
N LYS A 253 1.22 -20.30 6.10
CA LYS A 253 1.05 -20.63 7.51
C LYS A 253 0.83 -19.39 8.37
N VAL A 254 0.01 -19.51 9.41
CA VAL A 254 -0.11 -18.51 10.46
C VAL A 254 0.54 -19.05 11.72
N THR A 255 1.56 -18.37 12.20
CA THR A 255 2.34 -18.74 13.38
C THR A 255 2.59 -17.53 14.25
N GLU A 256 3.06 -17.76 15.49
CA GLU A 256 3.54 -16.67 16.35
C GLU A 256 4.61 -15.81 15.64
N HIS A 257 5.49 -16.44 14.85
CA HIS A 257 6.57 -15.74 14.17
C HIS A 257 6.07 -14.88 13.01
N THR A 258 5.12 -15.37 12.19
CA THR A 258 4.54 -14.58 11.11
C THR A 258 3.74 -13.39 11.66
N CYS A 259 3.02 -13.59 12.77
CA CYS A 259 2.32 -12.50 13.45
C CYS A 259 3.30 -11.48 14.07
N LYS A 260 4.41 -11.94 14.68
CA LYS A 260 5.44 -11.07 15.23
C LYS A 260 6.13 -10.22 14.16
N GLU A 261 6.44 -10.78 13.01
CA GLU A 261 7.01 -10.00 11.91
C GLU A 261 6.01 -8.98 11.36
N GLN A 262 4.73 -9.36 11.20
CA GLN A 262 3.71 -8.42 10.72
C GLN A 262 3.45 -7.29 11.71
N ILE A 263 3.37 -7.57 13.02
CA ILE A 263 3.09 -6.50 14.00
C ILE A 263 4.24 -5.49 14.14
N LEU A 264 5.46 -5.89 13.78
CA LEU A 264 6.64 -5.01 13.79
C LEU A 264 6.84 -4.27 12.48
N TYR A 265 6.17 -4.69 11.42
CA TYR A 265 6.29 -4.08 10.10
C TYR A 265 5.80 -2.62 10.14
N GLU A 266 6.64 -1.68 9.70
CA GLU A 266 6.35 -0.23 9.70
C GLU A 266 6.04 0.40 11.07
N VAL A 267 6.32 -0.29 12.17
CA VAL A 267 6.12 0.24 13.53
C VAL A 267 7.44 0.74 14.11
N HIS A 268 7.56 2.06 14.30
CA HIS A 268 8.76 2.68 14.87
C HIS A 268 8.80 2.60 16.39
N ASP A 269 7.66 2.88 17.04
CA ASP A 269 7.50 2.77 18.50
C ASP A 269 6.26 1.96 18.82
N PRO A 270 6.41 0.71 19.29
CA PRO A 270 5.27 -0.14 19.61
C PRO A 270 4.39 0.39 20.76
N LYS A 271 4.90 1.31 21.57
CA LYS A 271 4.11 1.96 22.63
C LYS A 271 3.21 3.06 22.11
N THR A 272 3.46 3.54 20.89
CA THR A 272 2.81 4.74 20.35
C THR A 272 2.53 4.56 18.85
N TYR A 273 1.70 3.58 18.54
CA TYR A 273 1.20 3.41 17.17
C TYR A 273 0.02 4.36 16.94
N LEU A 274 0.30 5.46 16.24
CA LEU A 274 -0.65 6.55 16.04
C LEU A 274 -1.61 6.22 14.87
N THR A 275 -2.90 6.20 15.16
CA THR A 275 -3.96 6.12 14.15
C THR A 275 -4.99 7.23 14.36
N PRO A 276 -5.87 7.49 13.38
CA PRO A 276 -6.99 8.42 13.58
C PRO A 276 -7.94 8.00 14.70
N ASP A 277 -8.00 6.72 15.01
CA ASP A 277 -8.99 6.16 15.93
C ASP A 277 -8.47 6.02 17.36
N VAL A 278 -7.17 5.76 17.52
CA VAL A 278 -6.54 5.49 18.81
C VAL A 278 -5.02 5.66 18.74
N THR A 279 -4.38 5.95 19.84
CA THR A 279 -2.94 5.70 20.05
C THR A 279 -2.82 4.28 20.62
N ALA A 280 -2.56 3.29 19.75
CA ALA A 280 -2.46 1.90 20.19
C ALA A 280 -1.09 1.60 20.83
N ASP A 281 -1.08 0.69 21.79
CA ASP A 281 0.12 0.19 22.46
C ASP A 281 0.25 -1.32 22.21
N PHE A 282 1.26 -1.68 21.42
CA PHE A 282 1.62 -3.05 21.07
C PHE A 282 2.81 -3.59 21.89
N SER A 283 3.34 -2.80 22.84
CA SER A 283 4.57 -3.16 23.54
C SER A 283 4.45 -4.40 24.42
N GLN A 284 3.23 -4.77 24.80
CA GLN A 284 2.93 -5.96 25.59
C GLN A 284 2.17 -7.04 24.79
N ILE A 285 2.15 -6.90 23.45
CA ILE A 285 1.41 -7.85 22.61
C ILE A 285 1.97 -9.26 22.75
N THR A 286 1.08 -10.23 22.82
CA THR A 286 1.41 -11.65 22.90
C THR A 286 0.73 -12.42 21.80
N PHE A 287 1.40 -13.45 21.32
CA PHE A 287 0.89 -14.39 20.33
C PHE A 287 1.00 -15.80 20.90
N THR A 288 -0.09 -16.55 20.90
CA THR A 288 -0.14 -17.92 21.43
C THR A 288 -0.82 -18.83 20.43
N GLU A 289 -0.15 -19.87 20.00
CA GLU A 289 -0.75 -20.87 19.12
C GLU A 289 -1.76 -21.71 19.92
N VAL A 290 -3.04 -21.61 19.56
CA VAL A 290 -4.13 -22.38 20.19
C VAL A 290 -4.54 -23.59 19.36
N ALA A 291 -4.20 -23.62 18.09
CA ALA A 291 -4.28 -24.75 17.17
C ALA A 291 -3.43 -24.44 15.92
N PRO A 292 -3.12 -25.42 15.05
CA PRO A 292 -2.41 -25.19 13.80
C PRO A 292 -3.05 -24.04 12.97
N ASN A 293 -2.25 -23.04 12.60
CA ASN A 293 -2.70 -21.82 11.89
C ASN A 293 -3.79 -21.03 12.66
N ARG A 294 -3.79 -21.07 13.96
CA ARG A 294 -4.73 -20.33 14.81
C ARG A 294 -3.95 -19.67 15.95
N ILE A 295 -3.74 -18.37 15.85
CA ILE A 295 -2.93 -17.62 16.80
C ILE A 295 -3.82 -16.65 17.58
N GLN A 296 -3.91 -16.86 18.87
CA GLN A 296 -4.55 -15.94 19.80
C GLN A 296 -3.65 -14.73 20.03
N VAL A 297 -4.24 -13.53 19.97
CA VAL A 297 -3.56 -12.25 20.20
C VAL A 297 -4.04 -11.68 21.52
N GLY A 298 -3.09 -11.27 22.37
CA GLY A 298 -3.34 -10.65 23.68
C GLY A 298 -2.42 -9.46 23.95
N GLY A 299 -2.62 -8.79 25.09
CA GLY A 299 -1.71 -7.75 25.59
C GLY A 299 -1.75 -6.41 24.87
N VAL A 300 -2.73 -6.18 23.99
CA VAL A 300 -2.91 -4.88 23.30
C VAL A 300 -3.78 -3.96 24.15
N THR A 301 -3.36 -2.69 24.25
CA THR A 301 -4.11 -1.61 24.91
C THR A 301 -4.15 -0.37 24.03
N GLY A 302 -4.84 0.68 24.47
CA GLY A 302 -4.94 1.93 23.73
C GLY A 302 -5.04 3.14 24.65
N ARG A 303 -4.79 4.30 24.05
CA ARG A 303 -4.92 5.62 24.68
C ARG A 303 -5.66 6.55 23.72
N ALA A 304 -6.09 7.71 24.21
CA ALA A 304 -6.77 8.71 23.39
C ALA A 304 -6.02 9.01 22.09
N ARG A 305 -6.79 9.15 21.01
CA ARG A 305 -6.29 9.58 19.71
C ARG A 305 -5.77 11.01 19.75
N THR A 306 -4.95 11.38 18.78
CA THR A 306 -4.40 12.72 18.62
C THR A 306 -5.42 13.73 18.06
N ASP A 307 -5.19 15.01 18.28
CA ASP A 307 -5.99 16.12 17.72
C ASP A 307 -5.64 16.41 16.26
N THR A 308 -4.67 15.72 15.71
CA THR A 308 -4.24 15.84 14.32
C THR A 308 -4.38 14.53 13.57
N LEU A 309 -4.46 14.63 12.24
CA LEU A 309 -4.40 13.49 11.32
C LEU A 309 -3.11 13.58 10.51
N LYS A 310 -2.49 12.43 10.22
CA LYS A 310 -1.43 12.35 9.23
C LYS A 310 -2.01 12.73 7.87
N VAL A 311 -1.26 13.49 7.09
CA VAL A 311 -1.56 13.82 5.68
C VAL A 311 -0.39 13.36 4.82
N SER A 312 -0.67 12.54 3.81
CA SER A 312 0.27 12.25 2.75
C SER A 312 0.26 13.39 1.74
N VAL A 313 1.42 14.02 1.54
CA VAL A 313 1.60 15.20 0.69
C VAL A 313 2.40 14.82 -0.55
N GLY A 314 1.74 14.75 -1.70
CA GLY A 314 2.38 14.48 -2.99
C GLY A 314 2.79 15.77 -3.70
N TYR A 315 4.00 15.82 -4.22
CA TYR A 315 4.49 16.95 -4.99
C TYR A 315 5.31 16.53 -6.21
N ASN A 316 5.33 17.38 -7.22
CA ASN A 316 6.15 17.16 -8.41
C ASN A 316 7.63 17.37 -8.07
N ASP A 317 8.43 16.33 -8.29
CA ASP A 317 9.87 16.30 -8.00
C ASP A 317 10.71 16.08 -9.26
N GLY A 318 10.31 16.73 -10.35
CA GLY A 318 10.99 16.66 -11.63
C GLY A 318 10.77 15.35 -12.39
N TYR A 319 11.83 14.89 -13.06
CA TYR A 319 11.77 13.76 -13.98
C TYR A 319 12.93 12.81 -13.70
N MET A 320 12.69 11.52 -13.79
CA MET A 320 13.72 10.47 -13.65
C MET A 320 13.94 9.82 -15.01
N GLY A 321 15.19 9.83 -15.47
CA GLY A 321 15.65 9.04 -16.61
C GLY A 321 16.42 7.83 -16.16
N GLU A 322 16.27 6.71 -16.85
CA GLU A 322 17.00 5.47 -16.57
C GLU A 322 17.39 4.79 -17.86
N GLY A 323 18.59 4.20 -17.87
CA GLY A 323 19.05 3.26 -18.88
C GLY A 323 19.74 2.07 -18.25
N GLN A 324 19.55 0.90 -18.85
CA GLN A 324 20.17 -0.34 -18.40
C GLN A 324 20.69 -1.15 -19.59
N ILE A 325 21.79 -1.93 -19.38
CA ILE A 325 22.33 -2.90 -20.34
C ILE A 325 23.06 -4.01 -19.57
N SER A 326 23.07 -5.24 -20.10
CA SER A 326 23.70 -6.39 -19.45
C SER A 326 24.96 -6.84 -20.15
N TYR A 327 25.91 -7.38 -19.37
CA TYR A 327 27.12 -8.06 -19.81
C TYR A 327 27.23 -9.40 -19.10
N ALA A 328 27.59 -10.47 -19.82
CA ALA A 328 27.67 -11.82 -19.28
C ALA A 328 28.93 -12.55 -19.76
N GLY A 329 29.30 -13.62 -19.05
CA GLY A 329 30.46 -14.44 -19.31
C GLY A 329 31.77 -13.87 -18.73
N PRO A 330 32.94 -14.48 -19.05
CA PRO A 330 34.24 -14.06 -18.52
C PRO A 330 34.50 -12.56 -18.74
N GLY A 331 34.90 -11.84 -17.68
CA GLY A 331 35.16 -10.41 -17.73
C GLY A 331 33.89 -9.53 -17.75
N ALA A 332 32.73 -10.08 -17.36
CA ALA A 332 31.48 -9.30 -17.28
C ALA A 332 31.59 -8.08 -16.37
N LEU A 333 32.23 -8.22 -15.20
CA LEU A 333 32.44 -7.13 -14.26
C LEU A 333 33.27 -6.00 -14.88
N ALA A 334 34.41 -6.32 -15.50
CA ALA A 334 35.29 -5.32 -16.11
C ALA A 334 34.59 -4.57 -17.26
N ARG A 335 33.78 -5.27 -18.08
CA ARG A 335 32.98 -4.65 -19.15
C ARG A 335 31.88 -3.77 -18.60
N GLY A 336 31.21 -4.19 -17.52
CA GLY A 336 30.21 -3.36 -16.83
C GLY A 336 30.81 -2.09 -16.25
N GLN A 337 32.00 -2.17 -15.62
CA GLN A 337 32.72 -1.01 -15.11
C GLN A 337 33.09 -0.04 -16.24
N LEU A 338 33.70 -0.55 -17.32
CA LEU A 338 34.03 0.26 -18.51
C LEU A 338 32.77 0.93 -19.10
N ALA A 339 31.64 0.22 -19.16
CA ALA A 339 30.38 0.78 -19.63
C ALA A 339 29.93 1.97 -18.79
N LEU A 340 30.00 1.86 -17.45
CA LEU A 340 29.68 2.98 -16.55
C LEU A 340 30.61 4.19 -16.76
N GLU A 341 31.91 3.95 -16.92
CA GLU A 341 32.90 5.02 -17.21
C GLU A 341 32.57 5.75 -18.52
N ILE A 342 32.24 4.99 -19.58
CA ILE A 342 31.85 5.54 -20.88
C ILE A 342 30.60 6.43 -20.71
N VAL A 343 29.51 5.92 -20.08
CA VAL A 343 28.27 6.69 -19.93
C VAL A 343 28.50 7.93 -19.06
N LYS A 344 29.26 7.81 -17.98
CA LYS A 344 29.60 8.95 -17.11
C LYS A 344 30.30 10.06 -17.87
N GLU A 345 31.23 9.74 -18.75
CA GLU A 345 31.91 10.74 -19.56
C GLU A 345 31.01 11.26 -20.69
N ARG A 346 30.22 10.41 -21.33
CA ARG A 346 29.27 10.78 -22.37
C ARG A 346 28.24 11.80 -21.88
N LEU A 347 27.66 11.60 -20.68
CA LEU A 347 26.73 12.54 -20.08
C LEU A 347 27.34 13.94 -19.89
N LYS A 348 28.64 14.01 -19.57
CA LYS A 348 29.35 15.29 -19.50
C LYS A 348 29.57 15.90 -20.90
N ILE A 349 30.10 15.14 -21.87
CA ILE A 349 30.36 15.58 -23.23
C ILE A 349 29.08 16.11 -23.88
N THR A 350 27.97 15.42 -23.71
CA THR A 350 26.68 15.81 -24.28
C THR A 350 25.96 16.88 -23.47
N GLY A 351 26.49 17.26 -22.31
CA GLY A 351 25.97 18.33 -21.47
C GLY A 351 24.57 18.04 -20.91
N VAL A 352 24.31 16.77 -20.52
CA VAL A 352 23.05 16.39 -19.86
C VAL A 352 22.97 17.08 -18.51
N LYS A 353 21.85 17.79 -18.28
CA LYS A 353 21.59 18.49 -17.02
C LYS A 353 20.80 17.56 -16.09
N ALA A 354 21.48 17.03 -15.09
CA ALA A 354 20.86 16.21 -14.04
C ALA A 354 21.24 16.79 -12.67
N ASN A 355 20.26 16.84 -11.77
CA ASN A 355 20.44 17.28 -10.38
C ASN A 355 21.14 16.21 -9.55
N GLU A 356 20.90 14.96 -9.90
CA GLU A 356 21.49 13.77 -9.26
C GLU A 356 21.71 12.68 -10.32
N LEU A 357 22.84 11.98 -10.23
CA LEU A 357 23.17 10.83 -11.08
C LEU A 357 23.61 9.67 -10.21
N ARG A 358 23.11 8.49 -10.52
CA ARG A 358 23.52 7.25 -9.89
C ARG A 358 23.96 6.23 -10.93
N PHE A 359 25.07 5.54 -10.62
CA PHE A 359 25.72 4.57 -11.48
C PHE A 359 25.87 3.27 -10.71
N ASP A 360 25.14 2.23 -11.11
CA ASP A 360 25.11 0.95 -10.40
C ASP A 360 25.51 -0.21 -11.32
N LEU A 361 26.14 -1.20 -10.72
CA LEU A 361 26.21 -2.56 -11.24
C LEU A 361 25.29 -3.46 -10.42
N ILE A 362 24.13 -3.78 -10.97
CA ILE A 362 23.21 -4.73 -10.37
C ILE A 362 23.88 -6.10 -10.33
N GLY A 363 23.85 -6.74 -9.16
CA GLY A 363 24.61 -7.95 -8.87
C GLY A 363 25.95 -7.69 -8.17
N VAL A 364 26.39 -6.43 -8.06
CA VAL A 364 27.67 -6.05 -7.42
C VAL A 364 27.45 -5.02 -6.29
N ASN A 365 26.94 -3.82 -6.62
CA ASN A 365 26.93 -2.70 -5.67
C ASN A 365 25.61 -1.89 -5.66
N SER A 366 24.56 -2.35 -6.32
CA SER A 366 23.33 -1.58 -6.50
C SER A 366 22.49 -1.40 -5.22
N ILE A 367 22.66 -2.24 -4.20
CA ILE A 367 21.92 -2.19 -2.93
C ILE A 367 22.80 -1.66 -1.80
N HIS A 368 23.95 -2.27 -1.59
CA HIS A 368 24.80 -1.99 -0.45
C HIS A 368 26.03 -1.13 -0.78
N ALA A 369 26.12 -0.59 -2.01
CA ALA A 369 27.32 0.08 -2.50
C ALA A 369 28.57 -0.80 -2.28
N ASP A 370 29.68 -0.22 -1.85
CA ASP A 370 30.93 -0.92 -1.62
C ASP A 370 31.12 -1.35 -0.15
N VAL A 371 30.03 -1.39 0.63
CA VAL A 371 30.08 -1.72 2.07
C VAL A 371 30.28 -3.21 2.33
N LEU A 372 29.80 -4.07 1.44
CA LEU A 372 29.97 -5.52 1.55
C LEU A 372 31.32 -5.96 0.98
N ALA A 373 31.88 -7.03 1.58
CA ALA A 373 33.08 -7.66 1.07
C ALA A 373 32.90 -8.10 -0.40
N PRO A 374 33.94 -8.03 -1.23
CA PRO A 374 33.86 -8.46 -2.62
C PRO A 374 33.37 -9.91 -2.72
N ALA A 375 32.29 -10.12 -3.44
CA ALA A 375 31.84 -11.45 -3.83
C ALA A 375 32.80 -12.02 -4.89
N PRO A 376 32.82 -13.35 -5.15
CA PRO A 376 33.47 -13.91 -6.33
C PRO A 376 33.03 -13.15 -7.59
N GLU A 377 33.92 -13.10 -8.61
CA GLU A 377 33.61 -12.39 -9.85
C GLU A 377 32.25 -12.85 -10.43
N PRO A 378 31.30 -11.94 -10.62
CA PRO A 378 29.99 -12.32 -11.13
C PRO A 378 30.05 -12.77 -12.59
N THR A 379 29.30 -13.81 -12.93
CA THR A 379 29.20 -14.32 -14.31
C THR A 379 28.35 -13.42 -15.21
N GLU A 380 27.57 -12.55 -14.64
CA GLU A 380 26.80 -11.52 -15.34
C GLU A 380 26.61 -10.29 -14.44
N VAL A 381 26.51 -9.12 -15.06
CA VAL A 381 26.16 -7.85 -14.40
C VAL A 381 25.18 -7.08 -15.26
N ARG A 382 24.33 -6.28 -14.61
CA ARG A 382 23.50 -5.31 -15.30
C ARG A 382 23.89 -3.90 -14.90
N VAL A 383 24.38 -3.15 -15.87
CA VAL A 383 24.63 -1.71 -15.75
C VAL A 383 23.30 -0.98 -15.62
N ARG A 384 23.18 -0.09 -14.66
CA ARG A 384 22.06 0.82 -14.50
C ARG A 384 22.59 2.24 -14.27
N VAL A 385 22.12 3.17 -15.09
CA VAL A 385 22.36 4.61 -14.90
C VAL A 385 21.02 5.30 -14.74
N THR A 386 20.84 6.00 -13.64
CA THR A 386 19.63 6.78 -13.34
C THR A 386 20.00 8.23 -13.04
N GLY A 387 19.09 9.14 -13.33
CA GLY A 387 19.29 10.54 -12.97
C GLY A 387 17.99 11.31 -12.82
N ARG A 388 18.03 12.30 -11.92
CA ARG A 388 16.97 13.27 -11.67
C ARG A 388 17.22 14.52 -12.50
N CYS A 389 16.19 14.97 -13.20
CA CYS A 389 16.27 16.11 -14.12
C CYS A 389 15.08 17.04 -13.95
N ASP A 390 15.24 18.33 -14.30
CA ASP A 390 14.17 19.32 -14.29
C ASP A 390 13.24 19.22 -15.52
N SER A 391 13.60 18.42 -16.52
CA SER A 391 12.79 18.23 -17.72
C SER A 391 12.81 16.81 -18.23
N MET A 392 11.69 16.38 -18.82
CA MET A 392 11.55 15.10 -19.51
C MET A 392 12.61 14.92 -20.60
N LYS A 393 12.93 16.01 -21.31
CA LYS A 393 13.94 15.99 -22.38
C LYS A 393 15.31 15.55 -21.85
N GLU A 394 15.75 16.10 -20.72
CA GLU A 394 17.03 15.72 -20.11
C GLU A 394 16.99 14.29 -19.55
N ALA A 395 15.87 13.90 -18.94
CA ALA A 395 15.68 12.55 -18.42
C ALA A 395 15.79 11.47 -19.52
N VAL A 396 15.18 11.69 -20.68
CA VAL A 396 15.26 10.75 -21.83
C VAL A 396 16.70 10.59 -22.33
N ARG A 397 17.51 11.63 -22.28
CA ARG A 397 18.91 11.61 -22.75
C ARG A 397 19.79 10.64 -21.95
N ILE A 398 19.50 10.45 -20.66
CA ILE A 398 20.23 9.51 -19.79
C ILE A 398 20.10 8.07 -20.35
N GLY A 399 18.89 7.64 -20.62
CA GLY A 399 18.65 6.32 -21.20
C GLY A 399 19.25 6.16 -22.59
N ASN A 400 19.21 7.22 -23.40
CA ASN A 400 19.81 7.21 -24.74
C ASN A 400 21.32 6.96 -24.70
N GLU A 401 22.07 7.58 -23.78
CA GLU A 401 23.52 7.37 -23.67
C GLU A 401 23.85 5.93 -23.25
N VAL A 402 23.00 5.26 -22.47
CA VAL A 402 23.16 3.84 -22.15
C VAL A 402 22.85 2.96 -23.36
N GLU A 403 21.79 3.25 -24.11
CA GLU A 403 21.42 2.49 -25.31
C GLU A 403 22.50 2.52 -26.39
N THR A 404 23.22 3.65 -26.53
CA THR A 404 24.32 3.76 -27.51
C THR A 404 25.47 2.79 -27.26
N LEU A 405 25.58 2.20 -26.09
CA LEU A 405 26.58 1.16 -25.78
C LEU A 405 26.44 -0.09 -26.64
N TYR A 406 25.32 -0.32 -27.33
CA TYR A 406 25.18 -1.41 -28.30
C TYR A 406 26.25 -1.40 -29.36
N THR A 407 26.68 -0.22 -29.80
CA THR A 407 27.68 -0.06 -30.87
C THR A 407 28.90 0.74 -30.43
N ASN A 408 28.84 1.45 -29.30
CA ASN A 408 29.87 2.34 -28.80
C ASN A 408 30.39 1.94 -27.41
N GLY A 409 29.98 0.80 -26.92
CA GLY A 409 30.36 0.27 -25.61
C GLY A 409 31.30 -0.92 -25.66
N PRO A 410 31.52 -1.56 -24.50
CA PRO A 410 32.28 -2.81 -24.41
C PRO A 410 31.64 -3.95 -25.23
N ALA A 411 32.44 -4.95 -25.58
CA ALA A 411 31.99 -6.10 -26.36
C ALA A 411 30.81 -6.86 -25.69
N SER A 412 29.90 -7.34 -26.54
CA SER A 412 28.81 -8.26 -26.12
C SER A 412 27.82 -7.68 -25.12
N GLY A 413 27.57 -6.36 -25.13
CA GLY A 413 26.47 -5.74 -24.40
C GLY A 413 25.12 -6.11 -25.01
N GLY A 414 24.12 -6.43 -24.18
CA GLY A 414 22.80 -6.85 -24.65
C GLY A 414 21.66 -6.49 -23.71
N GLY A 415 20.41 -6.58 -24.24
CA GLY A 415 19.20 -6.37 -23.45
C GLY A 415 19.05 -4.95 -22.91
N ALA A 416 19.45 -3.92 -23.68
CA ALA A 416 19.27 -2.54 -23.24
C ALA A 416 17.79 -2.19 -23.06
N THR A 417 17.51 -1.49 -21.98
CA THR A 417 16.20 -0.88 -21.70
C THR A 417 16.38 0.57 -21.26
N LYS A 418 15.40 1.40 -21.55
CA LYS A 418 15.39 2.79 -21.08
C LYS A 418 13.99 3.24 -20.70
N SER A 419 13.92 4.17 -19.77
CA SER A 419 12.66 4.80 -19.36
C SER A 419 12.89 6.26 -18.95
N ALA A 420 11.85 7.06 -19.08
CA ALA A 420 11.78 8.38 -18.49
C ALA A 420 10.38 8.64 -17.99
N LYS A 421 10.25 9.21 -16.79
CA LYS A 421 8.95 9.47 -16.17
C LYS A 421 9.00 10.68 -15.26
N GLN A 422 7.86 11.32 -15.08
CA GLN A 422 7.67 12.31 -14.04
C GLN A 422 7.72 11.64 -12.66
N VAL A 423 8.33 12.30 -11.71
CA VAL A 423 8.43 11.82 -10.32
C VAL A 423 7.45 12.60 -9.46
N VAL A 424 6.58 11.87 -8.78
CA VAL A 424 5.80 12.38 -7.66
C VAL A 424 6.45 11.86 -6.39
N ALA A 425 7.00 12.78 -5.59
CA ALA A 425 7.57 12.44 -4.30
C ALA A 425 6.57 12.70 -3.18
N MET A 426 6.80 12.07 -2.03
CA MET A 426 5.89 12.09 -0.89
C MET A 426 6.58 12.73 0.32
N LEU A 427 5.81 13.54 1.02
CA LEU A 427 6.12 14.13 2.31
C LEU A 427 4.95 13.91 3.25
N SER A 428 5.12 14.26 4.52
CA SER A 428 4.12 14.09 5.56
C SER A 428 3.84 15.40 6.29
N ALA A 429 2.58 15.59 6.68
CA ALA A 429 2.17 16.67 7.56
C ALA A 429 1.20 16.16 8.62
N LEU A 430 1.06 16.88 9.73
CA LEU A 430 0.02 16.68 10.72
C LEU A 430 -0.98 17.82 10.62
N PHE A 431 -2.21 17.51 10.20
CA PHE A 431 -3.25 18.50 9.95
C PHE A 431 -4.34 18.43 11.03
N PRO A 432 -4.92 19.56 11.47
CA PRO A 432 -5.97 19.55 12.50
C PRO A 432 -7.16 18.67 12.10
N ARG A 433 -7.55 17.77 12.99
CA ARG A 433 -8.61 16.78 12.78
C ARG A 433 -9.95 17.44 12.47
N ASP A 434 -10.30 18.52 13.19
CA ASP A 434 -11.54 19.27 13.06
C ASP A 434 -11.75 19.94 11.70
N LYS A 435 -10.68 20.07 10.93
CA LYS A 435 -10.70 20.60 9.56
C LYS A 435 -10.87 19.53 8.47
N VAL A 436 -10.89 18.26 8.84
CA VAL A 436 -11.12 17.16 7.91
C VAL A 436 -12.53 16.64 8.09
N VAL A 437 -13.39 16.84 7.10
CA VAL A 437 -14.81 16.50 7.17
C VAL A 437 -15.14 15.42 6.15
N PRO A 438 -15.24 14.14 6.57
CA PRO A 438 -15.69 13.06 5.69
C PRO A 438 -17.12 13.29 5.18
N VAL A 439 -17.37 12.91 3.94
CA VAL A 439 -18.67 12.96 3.29
C VAL A 439 -19.03 11.57 2.80
N ILE A 440 -20.26 11.13 3.10
CA ILE A 440 -20.78 9.82 2.69
C ILE A 440 -21.89 10.03 1.67
N GLU A 441 -21.70 9.46 0.49
CA GLU A 441 -22.73 9.44 -0.56
C GLU A 441 -23.17 7.99 -0.80
N TYR A 442 -24.49 7.79 -1.00
CA TYR A 442 -25.06 6.46 -1.20
C TYR A 442 -25.56 6.29 -2.63
N LEU A 443 -25.24 5.15 -3.24
CA LEU A 443 -25.75 4.70 -4.53
C LEU A 443 -26.49 3.38 -4.33
N GLU A 444 -27.60 3.22 -5.04
CA GLU A 444 -28.31 1.93 -5.11
C GLU A 444 -28.11 1.32 -6.50
N ALA A 445 -27.85 0.00 -6.54
CA ALA A 445 -27.71 -0.77 -7.76
C ALA A 445 -28.92 -1.70 -7.93
#